data_a5a9342c115d82b01308ed278145b2b2
#
_entry.id   a5a9342c115d82b01308ed278145b2b2
#
_cell.length_a   1.000
_cell.length_b   1.000
_cell.length_c   1.000
_cell.angle_alpha   90.00
_cell.angle_beta   90.00
_cell.angle_gamma   90.00
#
_symmetry.space_group_name_H-M   'P 1'
#
loop_
_entity.id
_entity.type
_entity.pdbx_description
1 polymer ?
#
loop_
_entity_poly.entity_id
_entity_poly.type
_entity_poly.pdbx_seq_one_letter_code
_entity_poly.pdbx_strand_id
1 'polypeptide(L)'
;MVYYWYELVIIMFKIGNVEIKNRIVLAPMAGVCNSAFRKIIKEMGIGLIYAEMVSDKALVYNSKKTENMLYMEECERPIAQQIFGSDKETFVIAAKKIYEEMIPDIIDINMGCPVPKVALRAQAGSALLKNPEKIREIVEAVVEAIPIPVTVKIRAGWDSNSINAVEVAKICEEAGASAITVHGRTRSQGYSGSVDYDIIKKVKDSVSIPVIGNGDIVDIESAKRMFATGVDAIMIGRGCLGNPWLIRDLVDYFDKGIEPKLVSYQERIEMCFHHLEYLCRLKCEKVAVLEMRSHIAWYVKGLPGSVEVKNQVFKATSILELKEILENYLNKLEV
;
A
#
# COMPACT_ATOMS: atom_id res chain seq x y z
N MET A 1 30.18 29.83 22.18
CA MET A 1 29.63 29.20 20.97
C MET A 1 29.21 27.79 21.37
N VAL A 2 27.91 27.58 21.68
CA VAL A 2 27.39 26.31 22.18
C VAL A 2 26.85 25.58 20.95
N TYR A 3 27.51 24.51 20.50
CA TYR A 3 27.00 23.62 19.46
C TYR A 3 25.95 22.74 20.07
N TYR A 4 24.67 23.02 19.79
CA TYR A 4 23.57 22.06 20.00
C TYR A 4 23.69 20.99 18.93
N TRP A 5 24.17 19.82 19.31
CA TRP A 5 23.97 18.59 18.56
C TRP A 5 22.49 18.21 18.71
N TYR A 6 21.69 18.49 17.68
CA TYR A 6 20.42 17.81 17.53
C TYR A 6 20.74 16.37 17.17
N GLU A 7 20.69 15.48 18.15
CA GLU A 7 20.57 14.06 17.88
C GLU A 7 19.28 13.89 17.07
N LEU A 8 19.41 13.48 15.82
CA LEU A 8 18.30 13.05 14.98
C LEU A 8 17.69 11.82 15.68
N VAL A 9 16.61 12.00 16.42
CA VAL A 9 15.82 10.92 16.97
C VAL A 9 15.11 10.29 15.77
N ILE A 10 15.71 9.24 15.22
CA ILE A 10 15.03 8.40 14.23
C ILE A 10 13.83 7.79 14.95
N ILE A 11 12.64 8.26 14.61
CA ILE A 11 11.39 7.74 15.20
C ILE A 11 11.13 6.37 14.55
N MET A 12 11.77 5.35 15.11
CA MET A 12 11.49 3.96 14.78
C MET A 12 10.18 3.56 15.46
N PHE A 13 9.29 2.88 14.75
CA PHE A 13 8.19 2.19 15.38
C PHE A 13 8.27 0.69 15.10
N LYS A 14 7.57 -0.12 15.90
CA LYS A 14 7.60 -1.57 15.78
C LYS A 14 6.20 -2.12 15.53
N ILE A 15 6.13 -3.17 14.74
CA ILE A 15 4.95 -4.02 14.61
C ILE A 15 5.36 -5.42 15.07
N GLY A 16 4.93 -5.83 16.25
CA GLY A 16 5.46 -7.02 16.90
C GLY A 16 6.98 -6.91 17.08
N ASN A 17 7.72 -7.85 16.52
CA ASN A 17 9.18 -7.87 16.52
C ASN A 17 9.83 -7.19 15.30
N VAL A 18 9.05 -6.68 14.36
CA VAL A 18 9.56 -6.04 13.15
C VAL A 18 9.82 -4.56 13.40
N GLU A 19 11.07 -4.12 13.23
CA GLU A 19 11.48 -2.72 13.32
C GLU A 19 11.28 -2.01 11.99
N ILE A 20 10.64 -0.83 12.04
CA ILE A 20 10.31 -0.03 10.86
C ILE A 20 10.99 1.32 10.99
N LYS A 21 11.85 1.65 10.01
CA LYS A 21 12.78 2.79 10.08
C LYS A 21 12.12 4.16 10.12
N ASN A 22 10.90 4.28 9.58
CA ASN A 22 10.13 5.52 9.60
C ASN A 22 8.63 5.22 9.57
N ARG A 23 7.82 6.25 9.71
CA ARG A 23 6.36 6.15 9.90
C ARG A 23 5.56 6.22 8.60
N ILE A 24 6.21 6.01 7.43
CA ILE A 24 5.58 6.07 6.10
C ILE A 24 5.48 4.67 5.52
N VAL A 25 4.26 4.28 5.15
CA VAL A 25 3.91 2.90 4.75
C VAL A 25 3.22 2.88 3.39
N LEU A 26 3.56 1.92 2.52
CA LEU A 26 2.88 1.73 1.23
C LEU A 26 1.61 0.88 1.39
N ALA A 27 0.48 1.35 0.86
CA ALA A 27 -0.76 0.57 0.84
C ALA A 27 -0.72 -0.58 -0.19
N PRO A 28 -1.38 -1.71 0.11
CA PRO A 28 -1.61 -2.76 -0.89
C PRO A 28 -2.55 -2.26 -1.98
N MET A 29 -2.08 -2.24 -3.24
CA MET A 29 -2.87 -1.77 -4.39
C MET A 29 -2.84 -2.84 -5.49
N ALA A 30 -3.98 -3.52 -5.66
CA ALA A 30 -4.12 -4.60 -6.65
C ALA A 30 -3.89 -4.10 -8.08
N GLY A 31 -3.05 -4.82 -8.83
CA GLY A 31 -2.65 -4.46 -10.20
C GLY A 31 -1.63 -3.33 -10.30
N VAL A 32 -1.04 -2.92 -9.17
CA VAL A 32 -0.05 -1.81 -9.10
C VAL A 32 1.18 -2.21 -8.33
N CYS A 33 1.02 -2.77 -7.12
CA CYS A 33 2.11 -3.03 -6.19
C CYS A 33 2.88 -4.33 -6.52
N ASN A 34 3.22 -4.55 -7.80
CA ASN A 34 4.18 -5.60 -8.18
C ASN A 34 5.60 -5.24 -7.69
N SER A 35 6.54 -6.20 -7.75
CA SER A 35 7.91 -5.98 -7.27
C SER A 35 8.62 -4.80 -7.94
N ALA A 36 8.38 -4.53 -9.23
CA ALA A 36 8.96 -3.40 -9.93
C ALA A 36 8.54 -2.04 -9.30
N PHE A 37 7.25 -1.85 -9.02
CA PHE A 37 6.76 -0.66 -8.36
C PHE A 37 7.24 -0.57 -6.91
N ARG A 38 7.20 -1.68 -6.16
CA ARG A 38 7.64 -1.71 -4.76
C ARG A 38 9.11 -1.32 -4.59
N LYS A 39 9.98 -1.73 -5.53
CA LYS A 39 11.40 -1.34 -5.55
C LYS A 39 11.58 0.17 -5.72
N ILE A 40 10.87 0.78 -6.66
CA ILE A 40 10.87 2.25 -6.82
C ILE A 40 10.46 2.94 -5.52
N ILE A 41 9.39 2.47 -4.90
CA ILE A 41 8.93 3.04 -3.63
C ILE A 41 9.95 2.82 -2.51
N LYS A 42 10.67 1.70 -2.53
CA LYS A 42 11.74 1.43 -1.57
C LYS A 42 12.93 2.38 -1.74
N GLU A 43 13.31 2.69 -2.97
CA GLU A 43 14.34 3.68 -3.30
C GLU A 43 13.96 5.10 -2.79
N MET A 44 12.67 5.40 -2.68
CA MET A 44 12.17 6.64 -2.08
C MET A 44 12.25 6.65 -0.54
N GLY A 45 12.73 5.58 0.10
CA GLY A 45 12.99 5.53 1.54
C GLY A 45 11.84 5.07 2.41
N ILE A 46 10.79 4.47 1.86
CA ILE A 46 9.62 4.00 2.63
C ILE A 46 10.00 3.01 3.74
N GLY A 47 9.34 3.11 4.89
CA GLY A 47 9.60 2.27 6.05
C GLY A 47 9.08 0.84 5.90
N LEU A 48 7.83 0.67 5.43
CA LEU A 48 7.18 -0.64 5.29
C LEU A 48 6.40 -0.70 3.97
N ILE A 49 6.50 -1.83 3.29
CA ILE A 49 5.76 -2.13 2.07
C ILE A 49 4.65 -3.15 2.36
N TYR A 50 3.45 -2.90 1.84
CA TYR A 50 2.40 -3.92 1.73
C TYR A 50 2.31 -4.39 0.27
N ALA A 51 2.50 -5.69 0.05
CA ALA A 51 2.32 -6.32 -1.26
C ALA A 51 0.84 -6.42 -1.65
N GLU A 52 0.56 -6.73 -2.90
CA GLU A 52 -0.81 -6.91 -3.39
C GLU A 52 -1.56 -7.98 -2.60
N MET A 53 -2.88 -7.80 -2.46
CA MET A 53 -3.71 -8.80 -1.79
C MET A 53 -3.87 -10.06 -2.64
N VAL A 54 -3.65 -11.22 -2.04
CA VAL A 54 -3.85 -12.54 -2.64
C VAL A 54 -5.07 -13.24 -2.05
N SER A 55 -5.76 -14.06 -2.86
CA SER A 55 -6.90 -14.85 -2.37
C SER A 55 -6.43 -16.09 -1.61
N ASP A 56 -6.97 -16.29 -0.41
CA ASP A 56 -6.80 -17.49 0.39
C ASP A 56 -7.11 -18.75 -0.40
N LYS A 57 -8.32 -18.84 -0.96
CA LYS A 57 -8.79 -19.99 -1.77
C LYS A 57 -7.91 -20.21 -2.99
N ALA A 58 -7.46 -19.15 -3.67
CA ALA A 58 -6.61 -19.32 -4.83
C ALA A 58 -5.25 -19.95 -4.48
N LEU A 59 -4.71 -19.66 -3.29
CA LEU A 59 -3.50 -20.30 -2.77
C LEU A 59 -3.77 -21.76 -2.35
N VAL A 60 -4.86 -22.02 -1.66
CA VAL A 60 -5.27 -23.39 -1.28
C VAL A 60 -5.42 -24.29 -2.51
N TYR A 61 -5.96 -23.77 -3.62
CA TYR A 61 -6.11 -24.50 -4.88
C TYR A 61 -4.90 -24.39 -5.82
N ASN A 62 -3.74 -23.96 -5.31
CA ASN A 62 -2.46 -23.89 -6.06
C ASN A 62 -2.56 -23.12 -7.38
N SER A 63 -3.18 -21.94 -7.36
CA SER A 63 -3.25 -21.05 -8.52
C SER A 63 -1.87 -20.46 -8.82
N LYS A 64 -1.22 -20.92 -9.87
CA LYS A 64 0.09 -20.43 -10.31
C LYS A 64 0.14 -18.91 -10.49
N LYS A 65 -0.98 -18.31 -10.95
CA LYS A 65 -1.07 -16.86 -11.06
C LYS A 65 -0.96 -16.18 -9.69
N THR A 66 -1.59 -16.76 -8.67
CA THR A 66 -1.56 -16.21 -7.31
C THR A 66 -0.21 -16.47 -6.64
N GLU A 67 0.38 -17.62 -6.84
CA GLU A 67 1.74 -17.94 -6.38
C GLU A 67 2.77 -16.97 -6.96
N ASN A 68 2.69 -16.65 -8.25
CA ASN A 68 3.55 -15.63 -8.86
C ASN A 68 3.39 -14.22 -8.27
N MET A 69 2.28 -13.91 -7.60
CA MET A 69 2.08 -12.64 -6.89
C MET A 69 2.82 -12.59 -5.55
N LEU A 70 3.29 -13.72 -5.03
CA LEU A 70 4.10 -13.81 -3.81
C LEU A 70 5.57 -13.44 -4.06
N TYR A 71 5.98 -13.23 -5.31
CA TYR A 71 7.35 -12.85 -5.64
C TYR A 71 7.74 -11.54 -4.96
N MET A 72 8.86 -11.54 -4.27
CA MET A 72 9.53 -10.37 -3.71
C MET A 72 11.04 -10.49 -3.83
N GLU A 73 11.74 -9.37 -3.72
CA GLU A 73 13.20 -9.32 -3.58
C GLU A 73 13.58 -8.86 -2.17
N GLU A 74 14.75 -9.26 -1.69
CA GLU A 74 15.23 -8.94 -0.35
C GLU A 74 15.31 -7.43 -0.07
N CYS A 75 15.60 -6.63 -1.10
CA CYS A 75 15.65 -5.16 -0.99
C CYS A 75 14.30 -4.51 -0.68
N GLU A 76 13.18 -5.25 -0.80
CA GLU A 76 11.84 -4.74 -0.52
C GLU A 76 11.48 -4.80 0.99
N ARG A 77 12.30 -5.48 1.82
CA ARG A 77 12.06 -5.61 3.26
C ARG A 77 12.22 -4.29 4.04
N PRO A 78 11.45 -4.11 5.14
CA PRO A 78 10.38 -5.00 5.60
C PRO A 78 9.15 -4.97 4.70
N ILE A 79 8.53 -6.13 4.51
CA ILE A 79 7.38 -6.32 3.63
C ILE A 79 6.28 -7.13 4.31
N ALA A 80 5.03 -6.66 4.16
CA ALA A 80 3.82 -7.36 4.57
C ALA A 80 3.11 -7.97 3.37
N GLN A 81 2.76 -9.26 3.42
CA GLN A 81 1.90 -9.88 2.41
C GLN A 81 0.44 -9.84 2.85
N GLN A 82 -0.42 -9.24 2.04
CA GLN A 82 -1.84 -9.16 2.35
C GLN A 82 -2.63 -10.34 1.78
N ILE A 83 -3.52 -10.91 2.60
CA ILE A 83 -4.45 -12.00 2.24
C ILE A 83 -5.90 -11.49 2.33
N PHE A 84 -6.75 -11.88 1.39
CA PHE A 84 -8.20 -11.72 1.51
C PHE A 84 -8.94 -13.04 1.36
N GLY A 85 -10.01 -13.18 2.11
CA GLY A 85 -10.85 -14.38 2.15
C GLY A 85 -12.04 -14.19 3.08
N SER A 86 -12.73 -15.25 3.35
CA SER A 86 -13.90 -15.25 4.24
C SER A 86 -14.03 -16.51 5.11
N ASP A 87 -13.05 -17.40 5.08
CA ASP A 87 -13.11 -18.69 5.76
C ASP A 87 -11.81 -18.89 6.56
N LYS A 88 -11.95 -19.25 7.83
CA LYS A 88 -10.86 -19.39 8.80
C LYS A 88 -9.82 -20.41 8.35
N GLU A 89 -10.29 -21.59 7.91
CA GLU A 89 -9.43 -22.71 7.52
C GLU A 89 -8.57 -22.35 6.30
N THR A 90 -9.20 -21.71 5.30
CA THR A 90 -8.46 -21.28 4.09
C THR A 90 -7.48 -20.16 4.38
N PHE A 91 -7.77 -19.25 5.32
CA PHE A 91 -6.82 -18.23 5.78
C PHE A 91 -5.59 -18.86 6.45
N VAL A 92 -5.78 -19.84 7.34
CA VAL A 92 -4.67 -20.54 8.01
C VAL A 92 -3.78 -21.26 7.01
N ILE A 93 -4.36 -22.01 6.06
CA ILE A 93 -3.60 -22.73 5.03
C ILE A 93 -2.81 -21.72 4.16
N ALA A 94 -3.47 -20.62 3.73
CA ALA A 94 -2.83 -19.61 2.92
C ALA A 94 -1.70 -18.88 3.68
N ALA A 95 -1.90 -18.53 4.95
CA ALA A 95 -0.88 -17.87 5.77
C ALA A 95 0.36 -18.75 5.96
N LYS A 96 0.19 -20.05 6.25
CA LYS A 96 1.29 -21.01 6.36
C LYS A 96 2.04 -21.13 5.04
N LYS A 97 1.33 -21.30 3.92
CA LYS A 97 1.93 -21.38 2.59
C LYS A 97 2.75 -20.13 2.25
N ILE A 98 2.22 -18.94 2.51
CA ILE A 98 2.94 -17.67 2.30
C ILE A 98 4.18 -17.59 3.19
N TYR A 99 4.05 -17.98 4.47
CA TYR A 99 5.18 -17.99 5.38
C TYR A 99 6.31 -18.93 4.94
N GLU A 100 5.97 -20.09 4.38
CA GLU A 100 6.93 -21.07 3.89
C GLU A 100 7.57 -20.67 2.54
N GLU A 101 6.81 -20.10 1.61
CA GLU A 101 7.25 -19.81 0.24
C GLU A 101 7.86 -18.42 0.06
N MET A 102 7.26 -17.38 0.67
CA MET A 102 7.67 -15.98 0.52
C MET A 102 8.52 -15.49 1.69
N ILE A 103 8.28 -16.03 2.90
CA ILE A 103 8.92 -15.61 4.16
C ILE A 103 8.81 -14.08 4.34
N PRO A 104 7.61 -13.48 4.31
CA PRO A 104 7.43 -12.06 4.53
C PRO A 104 7.72 -11.71 6.00
N ASP A 105 7.93 -10.42 6.30
CA ASP A 105 8.12 -9.96 7.67
C ASP A 105 6.79 -9.90 8.45
N ILE A 106 5.68 -9.70 7.75
CA ILE A 106 4.33 -9.54 8.31
C ILE A 106 3.30 -10.21 7.39
N ILE A 107 2.28 -10.82 7.96
CA ILE A 107 1.04 -11.18 7.25
C ILE A 107 -0.03 -10.15 7.58
N ASP A 108 -0.72 -9.63 6.56
CA ASP A 108 -1.81 -8.67 6.73
C ASP A 108 -3.15 -9.25 6.25
N ILE A 109 -4.21 -9.05 7.03
CA ILE A 109 -5.55 -9.51 6.71
C ILE A 109 -6.38 -8.35 6.14
N ASN A 110 -6.86 -8.51 4.89
CA ASN A 110 -7.70 -7.51 4.25
C ASN A 110 -9.15 -7.60 4.74
N MET A 111 -9.58 -6.56 5.44
CA MET A 111 -10.98 -6.35 5.84
C MET A 111 -11.52 -5.00 5.34
N GLY A 112 -10.91 -4.45 4.27
CA GLY A 112 -11.24 -3.12 3.78
C GLY A 112 -11.55 -3.02 2.29
N CYS A 113 -11.31 -4.05 1.47
CA CYS A 113 -11.52 -4.00 0.03
C CYS A 113 -13.01 -3.80 -0.31
N PRO A 114 -13.40 -2.69 -1.01
CA PRO A 114 -14.80 -2.40 -1.29
C PRO A 114 -15.29 -3.01 -2.62
N VAL A 115 -14.38 -3.60 -3.41
CA VAL A 115 -14.66 -4.06 -4.78
C VAL A 115 -15.75 -5.13 -4.77
N PRO A 116 -16.80 -5.02 -5.61
CA PRO A 116 -17.94 -5.96 -5.62
C PRO A 116 -17.55 -7.43 -5.75
N LYS A 117 -16.51 -7.75 -6.54
CA LYS A 117 -16.01 -9.11 -6.68
C LYS A 117 -15.50 -9.69 -5.35
N VAL A 118 -14.88 -8.87 -4.51
CA VAL A 118 -14.37 -9.27 -3.19
C VAL A 118 -15.48 -9.19 -2.14
N ALA A 119 -16.08 -7.99 -1.99
CA ALA A 119 -17.00 -7.73 -0.89
C ALA A 119 -18.38 -8.39 -1.05
N LEU A 120 -18.92 -8.44 -2.27
CA LEU A 120 -20.27 -8.97 -2.49
C LEU A 120 -20.27 -10.43 -2.93
N ARG A 121 -19.39 -10.82 -3.86
CA ARG A 121 -19.38 -12.19 -4.39
C ARG A 121 -18.61 -13.15 -3.49
N ALA A 122 -17.39 -12.77 -3.06
CA ALA A 122 -16.56 -13.62 -2.21
C ALA A 122 -16.88 -13.47 -0.71
N GLN A 123 -17.76 -12.53 -0.31
CA GLN A 123 -18.08 -12.20 1.09
C GLN A 123 -16.81 -11.99 1.94
N ALA A 124 -15.78 -11.36 1.33
CA ALA A 124 -14.46 -11.12 1.87
C ALA A 124 -14.15 -9.61 1.97
N GLY A 125 -12.96 -9.26 2.44
CA GLY A 125 -12.57 -7.85 2.57
C GLY A 125 -13.54 -7.09 3.47
N SER A 126 -14.08 -5.97 3.01
CA SER A 126 -15.00 -5.15 3.82
C SER A 126 -16.31 -5.83 4.23
N ALA A 127 -16.68 -6.97 3.60
CA ALA A 127 -17.86 -7.74 4.04
C ALA A 127 -17.68 -8.34 5.44
N LEU A 128 -16.44 -8.61 5.86
CA LEU A 128 -16.15 -9.13 7.19
C LEU A 128 -16.57 -8.15 8.28
N LEU A 129 -16.57 -6.83 8.02
CA LEU A 129 -17.01 -5.81 8.98
C LEU A 129 -18.46 -5.98 9.47
N LYS A 130 -19.28 -6.78 8.75
CA LYS A 130 -20.65 -7.09 9.16
C LYS A 130 -20.73 -8.19 10.22
N ASN A 131 -19.65 -8.89 10.48
CA ASN A 131 -19.61 -10.01 11.43
C ASN A 131 -18.33 -9.95 12.29
N PRO A 132 -18.33 -9.18 13.39
CA PRO A 132 -17.19 -9.02 14.28
C PRO A 132 -16.68 -10.34 14.88
N GLU A 133 -17.57 -11.30 15.22
CA GLU A 133 -17.16 -12.61 15.74
C GLU A 133 -16.34 -13.40 14.72
N LYS A 134 -16.72 -13.36 13.46
CA LYS A 134 -15.95 -13.98 12.39
C LYS A 134 -14.57 -13.34 12.19
N ILE A 135 -14.47 -12.03 12.45
CA ILE A 135 -13.18 -11.32 12.45
C ILE A 135 -12.29 -11.90 13.54
N ARG A 136 -12.81 -12.05 14.78
CA ARG A 136 -12.10 -12.66 15.90
C ARG A 136 -11.57 -14.05 15.52
N GLU A 137 -12.46 -14.94 15.06
CA GLU A 137 -12.09 -16.31 14.70
C GLU A 137 -10.98 -16.39 13.64
N ILE A 138 -11.03 -15.50 12.62
CA ILE A 138 -10.01 -15.47 11.56
C ILE A 138 -8.68 -14.96 12.10
N VAL A 139 -8.69 -13.85 12.86
CA VAL A 139 -7.44 -13.23 13.35
C VAL A 139 -6.75 -14.15 14.35
N GLU A 140 -7.47 -14.70 15.33
CA GLU A 140 -6.93 -15.67 16.30
C GLU A 140 -6.28 -16.86 15.60
N ALA A 141 -7.00 -17.48 14.66
CA ALA A 141 -6.52 -18.66 13.96
C ALA A 141 -5.26 -18.37 13.11
N VAL A 142 -5.16 -17.21 12.49
CA VAL A 142 -3.94 -16.84 11.72
C VAL A 142 -2.79 -16.52 12.65
N VAL A 143 -3.03 -15.79 13.76
CA VAL A 143 -2.00 -15.47 14.78
C VAL A 143 -1.43 -16.75 15.38
N GLU A 144 -2.27 -17.72 15.71
CA GLU A 144 -1.80 -19.02 16.25
C GLU A 144 -1.05 -19.89 15.22
N ALA A 145 -1.33 -19.68 13.92
CA ALA A 145 -0.81 -20.54 12.86
C ALA A 145 0.60 -20.22 12.39
N ILE A 146 1.10 -18.98 12.61
CA ILE A 146 2.39 -18.51 12.09
C ILE A 146 3.17 -17.73 13.15
N PRO A 147 4.53 -17.77 13.13
CA PRO A 147 5.35 -17.15 14.17
C PRO A 147 5.70 -15.67 13.89
N ILE A 148 5.18 -15.06 12.83
CA ILE A 148 5.45 -13.67 12.47
C ILE A 148 4.23 -12.77 12.78
N PRO A 149 4.41 -11.44 12.93
CA PRO A 149 3.33 -10.54 13.25
C PRO A 149 2.18 -10.59 12.24
N VAL A 150 0.96 -10.55 12.74
CA VAL A 150 -0.27 -10.44 11.94
C VAL A 150 -0.85 -9.05 12.12
N THR A 151 -1.15 -8.37 11.01
CA THR A 151 -1.82 -7.06 11.00
C THR A 151 -3.16 -7.14 10.29
N VAL A 152 -4.01 -6.14 10.51
CA VAL A 152 -5.34 -6.10 9.90
C VAL A 152 -5.56 -4.73 9.26
N LYS A 153 -6.12 -4.71 8.04
CA LYS A 153 -6.50 -3.46 7.36
C LYS A 153 -8.01 -3.36 7.20
N ILE A 154 -8.61 -2.37 7.85
CA ILE A 154 -10.06 -2.15 7.90
C ILE A 154 -10.50 -0.83 7.23
N ARG A 155 -11.82 -0.66 7.14
CA ARG A 155 -12.50 0.62 6.87
C ARG A 155 -13.31 1.06 8.08
N ALA A 156 -13.84 2.31 8.03
CA ALA A 156 -14.69 2.88 9.08
C ALA A 156 -15.93 2.00 9.39
N GLY A 157 -16.42 1.26 8.41
CA GLY A 157 -17.57 0.38 8.50
C GLY A 157 -18.07 -0.03 7.12
N TRP A 158 -19.21 -0.75 7.07
CA TRP A 158 -19.85 -1.15 5.82
C TRP A 158 -20.49 0.05 5.09
N ASP A 159 -21.29 0.84 5.80
CA ASP A 159 -21.95 2.05 5.33
C ASP A 159 -22.09 3.07 6.48
N SER A 160 -22.75 4.19 6.22
CA SER A 160 -22.95 5.26 7.21
C SER A 160 -23.78 4.84 8.45
N ASN A 161 -24.58 3.78 8.34
CA ASN A 161 -25.41 3.27 9.43
C ASN A 161 -24.72 2.14 10.21
N SER A 162 -23.56 1.69 9.73
CA SER A 162 -22.82 0.52 10.24
C SER A 162 -21.33 0.88 10.43
N ILE A 163 -21.06 2.00 11.10
CA ILE A 163 -19.67 2.42 11.45
C ILE A 163 -19.28 1.68 12.72
N ASN A 164 -18.33 0.74 12.61
CA ASN A 164 -17.90 -0.12 13.71
C ASN A 164 -16.37 -0.31 13.82
N ALA A 165 -15.58 0.59 13.22
CA ALA A 165 -14.12 0.45 13.22
C ALA A 165 -13.51 0.35 14.62
N VAL A 166 -14.07 1.06 15.61
CA VAL A 166 -13.59 1.02 17.01
C VAL A 166 -13.82 -0.36 17.64
N GLU A 167 -15.01 -0.94 17.45
CA GLU A 167 -15.33 -2.30 17.92
C GLU A 167 -14.42 -3.33 17.27
N VAL A 168 -14.29 -3.26 15.93
CA VAL A 168 -13.45 -4.18 15.16
C VAL A 168 -11.98 -4.07 15.57
N ALA A 169 -11.49 -2.85 15.84
CA ALA A 169 -10.11 -2.64 16.28
C ALA A 169 -9.81 -3.33 17.62
N LYS A 170 -10.71 -3.21 18.59
CA LYS A 170 -10.59 -3.89 19.89
C LYS A 170 -10.61 -5.41 19.74
N ILE A 171 -11.52 -5.92 18.92
CA ILE A 171 -11.59 -7.37 18.63
C ILE A 171 -10.30 -7.86 17.99
N CYS A 172 -9.72 -7.11 17.02
CA CYS A 172 -8.45 -7.49 16.39
C CYS A 172 -7.28 -7.49 17.40
N GLU A 173 -7.22 -6.48 18.29
CA GLU A 173 -6.20 -6.44 19.35
C GLU A 173 -6.34 -7.61 20.31
N GLU A 174 -7.54 -7.89 20.81
CA GLU A 174 -7.84 -9.02 21.69
C GLU A 174 -7.51 -10.37 21.03
N ALA A 175 -7.71 -10.47 19.71
CA ALA A 175 -7.39 -11.64 18.90
C ALA A 175 -5.88 -11.77 18.57
N GLY A 176 -5.03 -10.86 19.07
CA GLY A 176 -3.58 -10.93 18.94
C GLY A 176 -2.99 -10.22 17.71
N ALA A 177 -3.74 -9.36 17.03
CA ALA A 177 -3.18 -8.55 15.96
C ALA A 177 -2.10 -7.61 16.50
N SER A 178 -0.98 -7.49 15.75
CA SER A 178 0.18 -6.68 16.14
C SER A 178 0.11 -5.22 15.70
N ALA A 179 -0.77 -4.88 14.77
CA ALA A 179 -1.11 -3.51 14.36
C ALA A 179 -2.42 -3.48 13.55
N ILE A 180 -3.03 -2.31 13.45
CA ILE A 180 -4.23 -2.11 12.65
C ILE A 180 -4.10 -0.90 11.72
N THR A 181 -4.47 -1.07 10.45
CA THR A 181 -4.57 0.04 9.49
C THR A 181 -6.03 0.42 9.29
N VAL A 182 -6.35 1.71 9.45
CA VAL A 182 -7.71 2.22 9.32
C VAL A 182 -7.84 3.17 8.14
N HIS A 183 -8.65 2.80 7.13
CA HIS A 183 -9.08 3.74 6.11
C HIS A 183 -10.36 4.45 6.60
N GLY A 184 -10.29 5.76 6.80
CA GLY A 184 -11.38 6.58 7.34
C GLY A 184 -12.56 6.79 6.38
N ARG A 185 -12.93 5.79 5.59
CA ARG A 185 -14.13 5.73 4.73
C ARG A 185 -14.85 4.42 4.94
N THR A 186 -16.16 4.43 4.77
CA THR A 186 -16.96 3.20 4.73
C THR A 186 -16.77 2.45 3.40
N ARG A 187 -17.21 1.20 3.34
CA ARG A 187 -17.22 0.42 2.09
C ARG A 187 -18.10 1.10 1.03
N SER A 188 -19.28 1.59 1.41
CA SER A 188 -20.23 2.19 0.47
C SER A 188 -19.71 3.51 -0.14
N GLN A 189 -18.91 4.28 0.58
CA GLN A 189 -18.24 5.46 0.04
C GLN A 189 -17.21 5.10 -1.05
N GLY A 190 -16.63 3.91 -1.01
CA GLY A 190 -15.54 3.57 -1.92
C GLY A 190 -14.37 4.55 -1.78
N TYR A 191 -14.31 5.49 -2.71
CA TYR A 191 -13.33 6.60 -2.71
C TYR A 191 -14.00 7.98 -2.79
N SER A 192 -15.33 8.06 -2.68
CA SER A 192 -16.08 9.30 -2.72
C SER A 192 -16.07 10.02 -1.37
N GLY A 193 -16.35 11.31 -1.37
CA GLY A 193 -16.33 12.15 -0.17
C GLY A 193 -14.93 12.32 0.40
N SER A 194 -14.84 12.70 1.67
CA SER A 194 -13.60 12.90 2.43
C SER A 194 -13.34 11.77 3.42
N VAL A 195 -12.09 11.64 3.84
CA VAL A 195 -11.70 10.77 4.95
C VAL A 195 -12.23 11.34 6.26
N ASP A 196 -12.78 10.47 7.09
CA ASP A 196 -13.18 10.76 8.45
C ASP A 196 -11.98 10.56 9.39
N TYR A 197 -11.33 11.67 9.77
CA TYR A 197 -10.20 11.67 10.70
C TYR A 197 -10.63 11.37 12.14
N ASP A 198 -11.88 11.70 12.53
CA ASP A 198 -12.37 11.47 13.88
C ASP A 198 -12.53 9.98 14.17
N ILE A 199 -12.98 9.19 13.20
CA ILE A 199 -13.06 7.73 13.38
C ILE A 199 -11.67 7.11 13.51
N ILE A 200 -10.67 7.62 12.75
CA ILE A 200 -9.27 7.16 12.87
C ILE A 200 -8.74 7.47 14.26
N LYS A 201 -8.96 8.70 14.75
CA LYS A 201 -8.59 9.11 16.11
C LYS A 201 -9.26 8.24 17.17
N LYS A 202 -10.57 7.99 17.07
CA LYS A 202 -11.30 7.12 18.01
C LYS A 202 -10.75 5.70 18.03
N VAL A 203 -10.34 5.17 16.89
CA VAL A 203 -9.65 3.87 16.85
C VAL A 203 -8.32 3.95 17.58
N LYS A 204 -7.48 4.97 17.29
CA LYS A 204 -6.20 5.15 17.98
C LYS A 204 -6.35 5.27 19.50
N ASP A 205 -7.35 6.00 19.95
CA ASP A 205 -7.63 6.20 21.38
C ASP A 205 -8.17 4.92 22.06
N SER A 206 -8.58 3.90 21.30
CA SER A 206 -9.29 2.71 21.80
C SER A 206 -8.44 1.45 21.93
N VAL A 207 -7.23 1.43 21.35
CA VAL A 207 -6.31 0.27 21.33
C VAL A 207 -4.90 0.68 21.71
N SER A 208 -4.11 -0.28 22.21
CA SER A 208 -2.71 -0.08 22.59
C SER A 208 -1.74 -0.44 21.47
N ILE A 209 -2.14 -1.31 20.55
CA ILE A 209 -1.33 -1.69 19.38
C ILE A 209 -1.15 -0.51 18.42
N PRO A 210 -0.10 -0.49 17.59
CA PRO A 210 0.11 0.55 16.60
C PRO A 210 -1.08 0.69 15.64
N VAL A 211 -1.50 1.95 15.41
CA VAL A 211 -2.54 2.31 14.45
C VAL A 211 -1.93 3.06 13.27
N ILE A 212 -2.20 2.59 12.06
CA ILE A 212 -1.74 3.20 10.81
C ILE A 212 -2.92 3.91 10.15
N GLY A 213 -2.84 5.23 10.00
CA GLY A 213 -3.88 6.04 9.37
C GLY A 213 -3.79 5.99 7.84
N ASN A 214 -4.93 5.82 7.16
CA ASN A 214 -4.98 5.72 5.70
C ASN A 214 -6.11 6.54 5.09
N GLY A 215 -5.82 7.16 3.96
CA GLY A 215 -6.78 7.86 3.09
C GLY A 215 -6.41 9.31 2.79
N ASP A 216 -6.54 9.71 1.53
CA ASP A 216 -6.34 11.06 0.99
C ASP A 216 -5.00 11.74 1.33
N ILE A 217 -3.95 10.97 1.50
CA ILE A 217 -2.60 11.50 1.72
C ILE A 217 -1.96 11.70 0.35
N VAL A 218 -1.75 12.97 -0.03
CA VAL A 218 -1.26 13.39 -1.35
C VAL A 218 -0.16 14.46 -1.28
N ASP A 219 0.09 15.02 -0.09
CA ASP A 219 1.08 16.05 0.20
C ASP A 219 1.41 16.09 1.71
N ILE A 220 2.35 16.95 2.09
CA ILE A 220 2.77 17.14 3.49
C ILE A 220 1.61 17.58 4.38
N GLU A 221 0.74 18.47 3.90
CA GLU A 221 -0.37 19.00 4.71
C GLU A 221 -1.44 17.93 5.01
N SER A 222 -1.75 17.08 4.06
CA SER A 222 -2.65 15.94 4.28
C SER A 222 -2.02 14.89 5.21
N ALA A 223 -0.70 14.70 5.13
CA ALA A 223 0.04 13.85 6.06
C ALA A 223 0.03 14.41 7.49
N LYS A 224 0.25 15.73 7.66
CA LYS A 224 0.14 16.41 8.97
C LYS A 224 -1.24 16.22 9.58
N ARG A 225 -2.30 16.41 8.79
CA ARG A 225 -3.68 16.18 9.26
C ARG A 225 -3.90 14.74 9.72
N MET A 226 -3.33 13.77 9.02
CA MET A 226 -3.42 12.37 9.43
C MET A 226 -2.65 12.11 10.72
N PHE A 227 -1.42 12.61 10.86
CA PHE A 227 -0.64 12.49 12.10
C PHE A 227 -1.28 13.22 13.29
N ALA A 228 -2.03 14.30 13.05
CA ALA A 228 -2.76 15.02 14.11
C ALA A 228 -3.87 14.16 14.77
N THR A 229 -4.27 13.04 14.16
CA THR A 229 -5.17 12.06 14.81
C THR A 229 -4.47 11.22 15.88
N GLY A 230 -3.14 11.33 16.01
CA GLY A 230 -2.34 10.58 16.98
C GLY A 230 -1.87 9.22 16.49
N VAL A 231 -2.09 8.86 15.22
CA VAL A 231 -1.65 7.56 14.64
C VAL A 231 -0.14 7.40 14.68
N ASP A 232 0.31 6.15 14.82
CA ASP A 232 1.72 5.80 14.91
C ASP A 232 2.43 5.90 13.56
N ALA A 233 1.72 5.62 12.46
CA ALA A 233 2.22 5.71 11.09
C ALA A 233 1.10 6.09 10.11
N ILE A 234 1.48 6.47 8.90
CA ILE A 234 0.54 6.81 7.82
C ILE A 234 0.76 5.91 6.60
N MET A 235 -0.33 5.49 5.97
CA MET A 235 -0.28 4.60 4.80
C MET A 235 -0.68 5.34 3.53
N ILE A 236 0.22 5.36 2.56
CA ILE A 236 0.06 6.03 1.28
C ILE A 236 -0.44 5.02 0.24
N GLY A 237 -1.55 5.34 -0.43
CA GLY A 237 -2.06 4.58 -1.56
C GLY A 237 -1.92 5.38 -2.86
N ARG A 238 -3.04 5.80 -3.43
CA ARG A 238 -3.11 6.47 -4.73
C ARG A 238 -2.26 7.75 -4.85
N GLY A 239 -1.89 8.38 -3.75
CA GLY A 239 -1.06 9.60 -3.74
C GLY A 239 0.32 9.41 -4.37
N CYS A 240 0.89 8.19 -4.32
CA CYS A 240 2.19 7.92 -4.93
C CYS A 240 2.11 7.41 -6.40
N LEU A 241 0.92 7.28 -6.98
CA LEU A 241 0.76 6.88 -8.38
C LEU A 241 1.23 7.98 -9.32
N GLY A 242 2.28 7.71 -10.08
CA GLY A 242 2.95 8.70 -10.93
C GLY A 242 3.71 9.79 -10.15
N ASN A 243 3.76 9.67 -8.83
CA ASN A 243 4.48 10.56 -7.93
C ASN A 243 5.15 9.79 -6.78
N PRO A 244 6.10 8.89 -7.04
CA PRO A 244 6.81 8.17 -5.99
C PRO A 244 7.62 9.12 -5.09
N TRP A 245 8.00 10.28 -5.57
CA TRP A 245 8.70 11.33 -4.81
C TRP A 245 7.89 11.83 -3.61
N LEU A 246 6.55 11.68 -3.59
CA LEU A 246 5.75 11.95 -2.40
C LEU A 246 6.27 11.15 -1.19
N ILE A 247 6.68 9.90 -1.40
CA ILE A 247 7.26 9.08 -0.32
C ILE A 247 8.57 9.69 0.18
N ARG A 248 9.49 10.04 -0.72
CA ARG A 248 10.75 10.72 -0.39
C ARG A 248 10.47 12.01 0.41
N ASP A 249 9.59 12.83 -0.10
CA ASP A 249 9.28 14.13 0.50
C ASP A 249 8.67 13.99 1.89
N LEU A 250 7.79 12.98 2.10
CA LEU A 250 7.21 12.68 3.41
C LEU A 250 8.28 12.17 4.39
N VAL A 251 9.14 11.24 3.96
CA VAL A 251 10.24 10.72 4.78
C VAL A 251 11.21 11.84 5.15
N ASP A 252 11.66 12.61 4.16
CA ASP A 252 12.62 13.70 4.39
C ASP A 252 12.02 14.80 5.29
N TYR A 253 10.74 15.13 5.12
CA TYR A 253 10.08 16.14 5.94
C TYR A 253 9.92 15.70 7.40
N PHE A 254 9.36 14.51 7.64
CA PHE A 254 9.05 14.06 9.00
C PHE A 254 10.26 13.54 9.77
N ASP A 255 11.26 12.99 9.09
CA ASP A 255 12.46 12.46 9.76
C ASP A 255 13.61 13.48 9.83
N LYS A 256 13.73 14.39 8.84
CA LYS A 256 14.89 15.29 8.69
C LYS A 256 14.53 16.76 8.66
N GLY A 257 13.24 17.14 8.61
CA GLY A 257 12.81 18.54 8.47
C GLY A 257 13.16 19.17 7.11
N ILE A 258 13.36 18.36 6.07
CA ILE A 258 13.67 18.82 4.72
C ILE A 258 12.39 19.09 3.95
N GLU A 259 12.26 20.30 3.39
CA GLU A 259 11.11 20.66 2.55
C GLU A 259 11.10 19.91 1.20
N PRO A 260 9.90 19.64 0.64
CA PRO A 260 9.75 18.99 -0.65
C PRO A 260 10.50 19.69 -1.78
N LYS A 261 11.06 18.89 -2.69
CA LYS A 261 11.73 19.41 -3.89
C LYS A 261 10.83 19.24 -5.11
N LEU A 262 10.79 20.28 -5.95
CA LEU A 262 10.13 20.17 -7.24
C LEU A 262 10.81 19.10 -8.10
N VAL A 263 9.97 18.29 -8.73
CA VAL A 263 10.40 17.23 -9.66
C VAL A 263 10.33 17.79 -11.07
N SER A 264 11.46 17.79 -11.77
CA SER A 264 11.57 18.27 -13.16
C SER A 264 10.85 17.34 -14.14
N TYR A 265 10.60 17.82 -15.35
CA TYR A 265 10.04 17.01 -16.42
C TYR A 265 10.97 15.85 -16.78
N GLN A 266 12.28 16.14 -16.82
CA GLN A 266 13.31 15.14 -17.08
C GLN A 266 13.25 13.99 -16.05
N GLU A 267 13.26 14.29 -14.76
CA GLU A 267 13.18 13.29 -13.70
C GLU A 267 11.94 12.40 -13.82
N ARG A 268 10.80 12.98 -14.27
CA ARG A 268 9.57 12.21 -14.47
C ARG A 268 9.68 11.22 -15.64
N ILE A 269 10.32 11.62 -16.72
CA ILE A 269 10.52 10.74 -17.89
C ILE A 269 11.60 9.70 -17.60
N GLU A 270 12.68 10.07 -16.92
CA GLU A 270 13.70 9.12 -16.44
C GLU A 270 13.10 8.05 -15.52
N MET A 271 12.17 8.44 -14.63
CA MET A 271 11.44 7.49 -13.80
C MET A 271 10.57 6.54 -14.63
N CYS A 272 10.00 6.98 -15.76
CA CYS A 272 9.30 6.07 -16.66
C CYS A 272 10.25 5.00 -17.22
N PHE A 273 11.46 5.37 -17.63
CA PHE A 273 12.48 4.43 -18.13
C PHE A 273 12.94 3.48 -17.02
N HIS A 274 13.20 4.01 -15.83
CA HIS A 274 13.61 3.22 -14.67
C HIS A 274 12.54 2.17 -14.28
N HIS A 275 11.27 2.59 -14.24
CA HIS A 275 10.16 1.67 -13.96
C HIS A 275 10.00 0.61 -15.05
N LEU A 276 10.12 1.00 -16.32
CA LEU A 276 10.06 0.07 -17.46
C LEU A 276 11.18 -0.97 -17.38
N GLU A 277 12.40 -0.57 -17.00
CA GLU A 277 13.52 -1.50 -16.82
C GLU A 277 13.21 -2.55 -15.74
N TYR A 278 12.67 -2.16 -14.59
CA TYR A 278 12.28 -3.11 -13.55
C TYR A 278 11.16 -4.05 -14.01
N LEU A 279 10.17 -3.53 -14.73
CA LEU A 279 9.12 -4.38 -15.31
C LEU A 279 9.65 -5.38 -16.32
N CYS A 280 10.62 -5.01 -17.15
CA CYS A 280 11.23 -5.89 -18.13
C CYS A 280 12.05 -7.03 -17.50
N ARG A 281 12.61 -6.79 -16.31
CA ARG A 281 13.29 -7.85 -15.54
C ARG A 281 12.29 -8.81 -14.88
N LEU A 282 11.10 -8.32 -14.56
CA LEU A 282 10.05 -9.07 -13.84
C LEU A 282 9.10 -9.82 -14.77
N LYS A 283 8.83 -9.30 -15.97
CA LYS A 283 7.77 -9.74 -16.90
C LYS A 283 8.31 -9.88 -18.31
N CYS A 284 7.63 -10.69 -19.13
CA CYS A 284 7.88 -10.66 -20.57
C CYS A 284 7.47 -9.31 -21.17
N GLU A 285 8.09 -8.93 -22.30
CA GLU A 285 7.92 -7.63 -22.96
C GLU A 285 6.45 -7.22 -23.12
N LYS A 286 5.63 -8.11 -23.67
CA LYS A 286 4.20 -7.83 -23.87
C LYS A 286 3.48 -7.39 -22.60
N VAL A 287 3.75 -8.05 -21.48
CA VAL A 287 3.12 -7.74 -20.19
C VAL A 287 3.71 -6.46 -19.60
N ALA A 288 5.03 -6.28 -19.68
CA ALA A 288 5.71 -5.08 -19.21
C ALA A 288 5.18 -3.82 -19.91
N VAL A 289 5.03 -3.87 -21.24
CA VAL A 289 4.46 -2.77 -22.03
C VAL A 289 3.02 -2.47 -21.62
N LEU A 290 2.18 -3.48 -21.45
CA LEU A 290 0.78 -3.30 -21.06
C LEU A 290 0.64 -2.67 -19.66
N GLU A 291 1.41 -3.13 -18.69
CA GLU A 291 1.40 -2.58 -17.32
C GLU A 291 1.96 -1.16 -17.33
N MET A 292 3.07 -0.93 -18.04
CA MET A 292 3.73 0.37 -18.08
C MET A 292 2.87 1.49 -18.68
N ARG A 293 1.96 1.19 -19.60
CA ARG A 293 1.02 2.19 -20.16
C ARG A 293 0.27 2.95 -19.08
N SER A 294 -0.23 2.25 -18.06
CA SER A 294 -0.94 2.88 -16.92
C SER A 294 0.01 3.71 -16.06
N HIS A 295 1.20 3.23 -15.80
CA HIS A 295 2.21 3.94 -15.00
C HIS A 295 2.68 5.22 -15.72
N ILE A 296 2.98 5.15 -17.01
CA ILE A 296 3.34 6.35 -17.81
C ILE A 296 2.20 7.37 -17.75
N ALA A 297 0.93 6.93 -17.93
CA ALA A 297 -0.21 7.83 -17.90
C ALA A 297 -0.34 8.56 -16.54
N TRP A 298 0.09 7.96 -15.45
CA TRP A 298 0.17 8.62 -14.14
C TRP A 298 1.37 9.55 -14.04
N TYR A 299 2.57 9.14 -14.47
CA TYR A 299 3.79 9.95 -14.42
C TYR A 299 3.67 11.26 -15.22
N VAL A 300 3.04 11.21 -16.40
CA VAL A 300 2.87 12.39 -17.26
C VAL A 300 1.62 13.22 -16.94
N LYS A 301 0.84 12.83 -15.92
CA LYS A 301 -0.38 13.56 -15.55
C LYS A 301 -0.06 15.00 -15.14
N GLY A 302 -0.76 15.95 -15.79
CA GLY A 302 -0.61 17.38 -15.53
C GLY A 302 0.54 18.06 -16.27
N LEU A 303 1.35 17.31 -17.03
CA LEU A 303 2.38 17.90 -17.88
C LEU A 303 1.77 18.47 -19.19
N PRO A 304 2.39 19.49 -19.80
CA PRO A 304 1.96 20.02 -21.10
C PRO A 304 1.87 18.92 -22.16
N GLY A 305 0.82 18.89 -22.99
CA GLY A 305 0.67 17.86 -24.03
C GLY A 305 0.43 16.43 -23.57
N SER A 306 0.22 16.18 -22.27
CA SER A 306 0.10 14.83 -21.69
C SER A 306 -1.05 14.00 -22.27
N VAL A 307 -2.13 14.61 -22.82
CA VAL A 307 -3.24 13.88 -23.44
C VAL A 307 -2.79 13.19 -24.72
N GLU A 308 -2.03 13.89 -25.57
CA GLU A 308 -1.48 13.33 -26.81
C GLU A 308 -0.54 12.15 -26.53
N VAL A 309 0.40 12.33 -25.59
CA VAL A 309 1.35 11.29 -25.20
C VAL A 309 0.63 10.06 -24.65
N LYS A 310 -0.37 10.21 -23.78
CA LYS A 310 -1.18 9.09 -23.28
C LYS A 310 -1.82 8.31 -24.44
N ASN A 311 -2.39 9.01 -25.43
CA ASN A 311 -2.99 8.35 -26.57
C ASN A 311 -1.99 7.55 -27.41
N GLN A 312 -0.74 8.03 -27.53
CA GLN A 312 0.34 7.30 -28.19
C GLN A 312 0.78 6.09 -27.35
N VAL A 313 1.05 6.28 -26.05
CA VAL A 313 1.45 5.24 -25.11
C VAL A 313 0.43 4.09 -25.04
N PHE A 314 -0.86 4.36 -25.04
CA PHE A 314 -1.88 3.30 -25.02
C PHE A 314 -1.94 2.47 -26.31
N LYS A 315 -1.36 2.95 -27.41
CA LYS A 315 -1.25 2.21 -28.69
C LYS A 315 0.08 1.45 -28.81
N ALA A 316 1.12 1.86 -28.08
CA ALA A 316 2.44 1.25 -28.17
C ALA A 316 2.40 -0.26 -27.86
N THR A 317 3.08 -1.07 -28.63
CA THR A 317 3.08 -2.55 -28.52
C THR A 317 4.44 -3.13 -28.16
N SER A 318 5.49 -2.31 -28.20
CA SER A 318 6.86 -2.68 -27.86
C SER A 318 7.52 -1.71 -26.89
N ILE A 319 8.61 -2.15 -26.25
CA ILE A 319 9.46 -1.32 -25.40
C ILE A 319 10.08 -0.18 -26.21
N LEU A 320 10.49 -0.46 -27.45
CA LEU A 320 11.11 0.53 -28.32
C LEU A 320 10.15 1.68 -28.61
N GLU A 321 8.89 1.37 -28.98
CA GLU A 321 7.87 2.39 -29.20
C GLU A 321 7.60 3.25 -27.95
N LEU A 322 7.55 2.63 -26.75
CA LEU A 322 7.39 3.39 -25.51
C LEU A 322 8.56 4.35 -25.28
N LYS A 323 9.79 3.91 -25.51
CA LYS A 323 10.99 4.76 -25.36
C LYS A 323 10.99 5.92 -26.34
N GLU A 324 10.75 5.66 -27.63
CA GLU A 324 10.67 6.70 -28.67
C GLU A 324 9.59 7.76 -28.35
N ILE A 325 8.41 7.33 -27.89
CA ILE A 325 7.34 8.24 -27.49
C ILE A 325 7.80 9.14 -26.34
N LEU A 326 8.43 8.58 -25.31
CA LEU A 326 8.88 9.33 -24.13
C LEU A 326 10.05 10.26 -24.44
N GLU A 327 11.02 9.85 -25.23
CA GLU A 327 12.14 10.69 -25.69
C GLU A 327 11.65 11.88 -26.53
N ASN A 328 10.75 11.62 -27.50
CA ASN A 328 10.15 12.68 -28.30
C ASN A 328 9.29 13.63 -27.46
N TYR A 329 8.68 13.13 -26.39
CA TYR A 329 7.92 13.96 -25.47
C TYR A 329 8.83 14.86 -24.62
N LEU A 330 9.91 14.29 -24.07
CA LEU A 330 10.88 15.07 -23.28
C LEU A 330 11.46 16.22 -24.10
N ASN A 331 11.89 15.96 -25.35
CA ASN A 331 12.40 16.99 -26.26
C ASN A 331 11.40 18.13 -26.49
N LYS A 332 10.09 17.86 -26.49
CA LYS A 332 9.03 18.87 -26.60
C LYS A 332 8.79 19.68 -25.31
N LEU A 333 9.13 19.11 -24.15
CA LEU A 333 8.94 19.77 -22.86
C LEU A 333 10.09 20.74 -22.51
N GLU A 334 11.25 20.57 -23.15
CA GLU A 334 12.45 21.39 -22.93
C GLU A 334 12.51 22.62 -23.86
N VAL A 335 11.60 22.72 -24.82
CA VAL A 335 11.43 23.87 -25.73
C VAL A 335 10.41 24.86 -25.15
#